data_8fa6ae1a975d378351bccb15e1915162
#
_entry.id   8fa6ae1a975d378351bccb15e1915162
#
_cell.length_a   1.000
_cell.length_b   1.000
_cell.length_c   1.000
_cell.angle_alpha   90.00
_cell.angle_beta   90.00
_cell.angle_gamma   90.00
#
_symmetry.space_group_name_H-M   'P 1'
#
loop_
_entity.id
_entity.type
_entity.pdbx_description
1 polymer ?
#
loop_
_entity_poly.entity_id
_entity_poly.type
_entity_poly.pdbx_seq_one_letter_code
_entity_poly.pdbx_strand_id
1 'polypeptide(L)'
;MEKADYVIGAGDSLTIRVWKNPELSVNVPVRPDGKISVPLLDDVQAEGFTAVELKEVITQNLSEYVTNPDVTVVVEQINKAVYMLGEVARQGPILLASDLRVTDAISAAGGFGTFADKKQVKVIRRSESGEVEYRFDYDAYVAGKAPGTNLLLVPGDTIVVPD
;
A
#
# COMPACT_ATOMS: atom_id res chain seq x y z
N MET A 1 5.89 0.40 19.70
CA MET A 1 5.28 -0.32 18.54
C MET A 1 6.04 0.07 17.30
N GLU A 2 6.86 -0.81 16.78
CA GLU A 2 7.56 -0.54 15.53
C GLU A 2 6.54 -0.46 14.41
N LYS A 3 6.59 0.63 13.64
CA LYS A 3 5.82 0.71 12.41
C LYS A 3 6.40 -0.30 11.43
N ALA A 4 5.56 -1.18 10.88
CA ALA A 4 5.98 -2.06 9.81
C ALA A 4 6.44 -1.21 8.62
N ASP A 5 7.59 -1.55 8.04
CA ASP A 5 8.10 -0.88 6.86
C ASP A 5 7.17 -1.11 5.67
N TYR A 6 7.07 -0.10 4.82
CA TYR A 6 6.26 -0.20 3.61
C TYR A 6 6.85 -1.24 2.66
N VAL A 7 6.02 -2.18 2.22
CA VAL A 7 6.39 -3.22 1.23
C VAL A 7 6.00 -2.74 -0.16
N ILE A 8 6.96 -2.72 -1.06
CA ILE A 8 6.79 -2.25 -2.43
C ILE A 8 5.78 -3.12 -3.18
N GLY A 9 4.91 -2.50 -3.95
CA GLY A 9 3.91 -3.17 -4.78
C GLY A 9 3.96 -2.74 -6.23
N ALA A 10 3.33 -3.52 -7.09
CA ALA A 10 3.23 -3.20 -8.52
C ALA A 10 2.53 -1.84 -8.72
N GLY A 11 3.02 -1.05 -9.65
CA GLY A 11 2.51 0.30 -9.93
C GLY A 11 3.13 1.40 -9.08
N ASP A 12 3.89 1.06 -8.05
CA ASP A 12 4.65 2.05 -7.28
C ASP A 12 5.75 2.67 -8.15
N SER A 13 6.12 3.90 -7.86
CA SER A 13 7.23 4.57 -8.55
C SER A 13 8.41 4.70 -7.60
N LEU A 14 9.57 4.21 -8.05
CA LEU A 14 10.80 4.19 -7.27
C LEU A 14 11.88 5.06 -7.91
N THR A 15 12.70 5.68 -7.08
CA THR A 15 13.95 6.31 -7.50
C THR A 15 15.11 5.52 -6.93
N ILE A 16 15.98 5.05 -7.82
CA ILE A 16 17.21 4.37 -7.47
C ILE A 16 18.34 5.35 -7.73
N ARG A 17 19.12 5.67 -6.70
CA ARG A 17 20.29 6.55 -6.81
C ARG A 17 21.54 5.80 -6.46
N VAL A 18 22.56 5.91 -7.32
CA VAL A 18 23.88 5.32 -7.07
C VAL A 18 24.85 6.50 -6.94
N TRP A 19 25.44 6.65 -5.75
CA TRP A 19 26.34 7.76 -5.43
C TRP A 19 27.55 7.78 -6.38
N LYS A 20 27.86 8.92 -6.93
CA LYS A 20 28.93 9.14 -7.91
C LYS A 20 28.75 8.45 -9.26
N ASN A 21 27.60 7.82 -9.49
CA ASN A 21 27.30 7.14 -10.74
C ASN A 21 25.91 7.54 -11.25
N PRO A 22 25.74 8.81 -11.67
CA PRO A 22 24.42 9.28 -12.12
C PRO A 22 23.87 8.52 -13.32
N GLU A 23 24.75 7.91 -14.13
CA GLU A 23 24.35 7.09 -15.27
C GLU A 23 23.68 5.78 -14.84
N LEU A 24 23.86 5.36 -13.59
CA LEU A 24 23.20 4.18 -13.01
C LEU A 24 21.96 4.54 -12.22
N SER A 25 21.73 5.83 -12.00
CA SER A 25 20.57 6.31 -11.25
C SER A 25 19.36 6.42 -12.18
N VAL A 26 18.18 6.00 -11.67
CA VAL A 26 16.97 5.89 -12.49
C VAL A 26 15.71 6.09 -11.65
N ASN A 27 14.69 6.69 -12.27
CA ASN A 27 13.34 6.73 -11.72
C ASN A 27 12.49 5.77 -12.55
N VAL A 28 11.96 4.72 -11.93
CA VAL A 28 11.25 3.65 -12.65
C VAL A 28 9.98 3.23 -11.92
N PRO A 29 8.92 2.88 -12.67
CA PRO A 29 7.74 2.24 -12.09
C PRO A 29 8.00 0.77 -11.85
N VAL A 30 7.33 0.21 -10.85
CA VAL A 30 7.28 -1.24 -10.65
C VAL A 30 6.25 -1.80 -11.65
N ARG A 31 6.70 -2.67 -12.53
CA ARG A 31 5.86 -3.25 -13.58
C ARG A 31 4.82 -4.21 -13.00
N PRO A 32 3.78 -4.59 -13.78
CA PRO A 32 2.80 -5.57 -13.32
C PRO A 32 3.39 -6.92 -12.89
N ASP A 33 4.56 -7.30 -13.42
CA ASP A 33 5.28 -8.51 -13.00
C ASP A 33 6.07 -8.33 -11.70
N GLY A 34 6.01 -7.15 -11.09
CA GLY A 34 6.69 -6.85 -9.83
C GLY A 34 8.15 -6.46 -9.96
N LYS A 35 8.65 -6.31 -11.18
CA LYS A 35 10.06 -6.01 -11.44
C LYS A 35 10.28 -4.58 -11.86
N ILE A 36 11.50 -4.11 -11.67
CA ILE A 36 11.98 -2.80 -12.17
C ILE A 36 13.17 -3.04 -13.12
N SER A 37 13.36 -2.10 -14.05
CA SER A 37 14.51 -2.13 -14.96
C SER A 37 15.58 -1.19 -14.42
N VAL A 38 16.76 -1.76 -14.12
CA VAL A 38 17.88 -1.00 -13.54
C VAL A 38 19.07 -1.09 -14.49
N PRO A 39 19.75 0.04 -14.78
CA PRO A 39 20.96 -0.01 -15.63
C PRO A 39 21.96 -1.07 -15.13
N LEU A 40 22.56 -1.80 -16.04
CA LEU A 40 23.50 -2.92 -15.84
C LEU A 40 22.87 -4.21 -15.29
N LEU A 41 21.75 -4.12 -14.54
CA LEU A 41 21.15 -5.28 -13.88
C LEU A 41 19.93 -5.82 -14.63
N ASP A 42 19.44 -5.08 -15.62
CA ASP A 42 18.20 -5.36 -16.34
C ASP A 42 17.02 -5.48 -15.38
N ASP A 43 16.38 -6.63 -15.27
CA ASP A 43 15.20 -6.83 -14.44
C ASP A 43 15.57 -7.23 -13.02
N VAL A 44 15.07 -6.47 -12.05
CA VAL A 44 15.27 -6.73 -10.62
C VAL A 44 13.91 -6.84 -9.95
N GLN A 45 13.70 -7.89 -9.16
CA GLN A 45 12.47 -8.04 -8.39
C GLN A 45 12.39 -6.93 -7.34
N ALA A 46 11.30 -6.17 -7.34
CA ALA A 46 11.06 -5.08 -6.39
C ALA A 46 9.83 -5.34 -5.51
N GLU A 47 8.75 -5.88 -6.08
CA GLU A 47 7.54 -6.22 -5.35
C GLU A 47 7.83 -7.25 -4.26
N GLY A 48 7.31 -6.99 -3.06
CA GLY A 48 7.50 -7.88 -1.91
C GLY A 48 8.67 -7.50 -1.02
N PHE A 49 9.53 -6.58 -1.46
CA PHE A 49 10.63 -6.05 -0.65
C PHE A 49 10.29 -4.68 -0.06
N THR A 50 10.92 -4.37 1.08
CA THR A 50 10.97 -2.99 1.57
C THR A 50 12.05 -2.23 0.80
N ALA A 51 12.10 -0.91 0.94
CA ALA A 51 13.13 -0.09 0.29
C ALA A 51 14.54 -0.51 0.74
N VAL A 52 14.71 -0.84 2.02
CA VAL A 52 15.99 -1.28 2.59
C VAL A 52 16.41 -2.64 2.01
N GLU A 53 15.50 -3.58 1.93
CA GLU A 53 15.76 -4.91 1.35
C GLU A 53 16.13 -4.80 -0.13
N LEU A 54 15.41 -3.99 -0.89
CA LEU A 54 15.70 -3.76 -2.30
C LEU A 54 17.07 -3.08 -2.50
N LYS A 55 17.40 -2.12 -1.64
CA LYS A 55 18.72 -1.48 -1.62
C LYS A 55 19.83 -2.53 -1.49
N GLU A 56 19.69 -3.48 -0.58
CA GLU A 56 20.68 -4.54 -0.36
C GLU A 56 20.83 -5.42 -1.59
N VAL A 57 19.72 -5.82 -2.21
CA VAL A 57 19.73 -6.64 -3.43
C VAL A 57 20.46 -5.92 -4.56
N ILE A 58 20.13 -4.65 -4.80
CA ILE A 58 20.75 -3.85 -5.86
C ILE A 58 22.23 -3.64 -5.56
N THR A 59 22.59 -3.35 -4.31
CA THR A 59 23.99 -3.17 -3.90
C THR A 59 24.83 -4.42 -4.19
N GLN A 60 24.32 -5.59 -3.82
CA GLN A 60 25.03 -6.85 -4.07
C GLN A 60 25.21 -7.10 -5.57
N ASN A 61 24.16 -6.89 -6.35
CA ASN A 61 24.22 -7.12 -7.79
C ASN A 61 25.14 -6.12 -8.50
N LEU A 62 25.14 -4.86 -8.09
CA LEU A 62 26.03 -3.83 -8.66
C LEU A 62 27.49 -4.03 -8.27
N SER A 63 27.78 -4.72 -7.18
CA SER A 63 29.15 -4.98 -6.73
C SER A 63 29.99 -5.75 -7.74
N GLU A 64 29.36 -6.45 -8.66
CA GLU A 64 30.04 -7.14 -9.78
C GLU A 64 30.55 -6.15 -10.84
N TYR A 65 29.98 -4.96 -10.91
CA TYR A 65 30.27 -3.96 -11.96
C TYR A 65 30.92 -2.70 -11.40
N VAL A 66 30.61 -2.34 -10.15
CA VAL A 66 31.04 -1.10 -9.51
C VAL A 66 31.66 -1.43 -8.16
N THR A 67 32.82 -0.82 -7.87
CA THR A 67 33.48 -0.97 -6.56
C THR A 67 32.75 -0.15 -5.50
N ASN A 68 32.33 -0.80 -4.42
CA ASN A 68 31.65 -0.17 -3.30
C ASN A 68 30.47 0.73 -3.71
N PRO A 69 29.44 0.20 -4.38
CA PRO A 69 28.29 1.01 -4.77
C PRO A 69 27.53 1.48 -3.53
N ASP A 70 27.19 2.76 -3.52
CA ASP A 70 26.34 3.36 -2.47
C ASP A 70 24.97 3.63 -3.09
N VAL A 71 24.00 2.79 -2.76
CA VAL A 71 22.67 2.78 -3.37
C VAL A 71 21.65 3.35 -2.39
N THR A 72 20.79 4.23 -2.88
CA THR A 72 19.62 4.72 -2.15
C THR A 72 18.37 4.38 -2.94
N VAL A 73 17.38 3.79 -2.28
CA VAL A 73 16.07 3.50 -2.86
C VAL A 73 15.03 4.36 -2.18
N VAL A 74 14.31 5.16 -2.98
CA VAL A 74 13.24 6.04 -2.51
C VAL A 74 11.93 5.64 -3.18
N VAL A 75 10.90 5.40 -2.39
CA VAL A 75 9.54 5.18 -2.91
C VAL A 75 8.91 6.56 -3.12
N GLU A 76 8.79 6.99 -4.38
CA GLU A 76 8.27 8.31 -4.72
C GLU A 76 6.75 8.36 -4.69
N GLN A 77 6.09 7.33 -5.22
CA GLN A 77 4.64 7.23 -5.25
C GLN A 77 4.22 5.79 -4.97
N ILE A 78 3.15 5.64 -4.18
CA ILE A 78 2.56 4.33 -3.88
C ILE A 78 1.27 4.14 -4.67
N ASN A 79 1.00 2.89 -5.06
CA ASN A 79 -0.21 2.54 -5.82
C ASN A 79 -1.17 1.68 -5.01
N LYS A 80 -0.79 1.24 -3.82
CA LYS A 80 -1.67 0.45 -2.96
C LYS A 80 -2.77 1.34 -2.40
N ALA A 81 -4.02 0.95 -2.61
CA ALA A 81 -5.17 1.72 -2.18
C ALA A 81 -6.32 0.81 -1.79
N VAL A 82 -7.20 1.33 -0.95
CA VAL A 82 -8.55 0.84 -0.71
C VAL A 82 -9.53 1.88 -1.24
N TYR A 83 -10.78 1.50 -1.43
CA TYR A 83 -11.77 2.38 -2.04
C TYR A 83 -12.94 2.61 -1.12
N MET A 84 -13.34 3.88 -0.96
CA MET A 84 -14.48 4.28 -0.14
C MET A 84 -15.67 4.61 -1.03
N LEU A 85 -16.81 3.98 -0.78
CA LEU A 85 -18.05 4.23 -1.48
C LEU A 85 -19.19 4.48 -0.48
N GLY A 86 -20.16 5.30 -0.89
CA GLY A 86 -21.39 5.52 -0.15
C GLY A 86 -21.39 6.78 0.69
N GLU A 87 -22.05 6.72 1.84
CA GLU A 87 -22.30 7.87 2.72
C GLU A 87 -21.11 8.23 3.60
N VAL A 88 -20.06 8.74 2.96
CA VAL A 88 -18.89 9.34 3.61
C VAL A 88 -18.67 10.74 3.02
N ALA A 89 -17.88 11.54 3.69
CA ALA A 89 -17.63 12.92 3.24
C ALA A 89 -16.94 12.94 1.86
N ARG A 90 -16.03 11.99 1.59
CA ARG A 90 -15.33 11.89 0.30
C ARG A 90 -15.23 10.44 -0.12
N GLN A 91 -15.80 10.12 -1.28
CA GLN A 91 -15.65 8.82 -1.91
C GLN A 91 -14.36 8.80 -2.73
N GLY A 92 -13.83 7.62 -2.98
CA GLY A 92 -12.67 7.41 -3.85
C GLY A 92 -11.56 6.64 -3.18
N PRO A 93 -10.36 6.64 -3.78
CA PRO A 93 -9.24 5.86 -3.27
C PRO A 93 -8.64 6.48 -2.00
N ILE A 94 -8.23 5.60 -1.08
CA ILE A 94 -7.46 5.94 0.11
C ILE A 94 -6.12 5.17 -0.01
N LEU A 95 -5.03 5.89 -0.06
CA LEU A 95 -3.71 5.27 -0.22
C LEU A 95 -3.27 4.55 1.06
N LEU A 96 -2.76 3.33 0.89
CA LEU A 96 -2.26 2.51 2.00
C LEU A 96 -0.74 2.74 2.19
N ALA A 97 -0.38 3.94 2.62
CA ALA A 97 1.01 4.26 2.96
C ALA A 97 1.45 3.59 4.27
N SER A 98 0.49 3.19 5.09
CA SER A 98 0.70 2.47 6.35
C SER A 98 -0.46 1.50 6.55
N ASP A 99 -0.38 0.67 7.57
CA ASP A 99 -1.47 -0.23 7.93
C ASP A 99 -2.69 0.58 8.39
N LEU A 100 -3.80 0.38 7.70
CA LEU A 100 -5.08 1.03 8.02
C LEU A 100 -6.15 -0.01 8.37
N ARG A 101 -6.97 0.32 9.34
CA ARG A 101 -8.18 -0.42 9.68
C ARG A 101 -9.40 0.29 9.09
N VAL A 102 -10.57 -0.32 9.20
CA VAL A 102 -11.81 0.24 8.65
C VAL A 102 -12.07 1.66 9.19
N THR A 103 -11.90 1.87 10.49
CA THR A 103 -12.10 3.19 11.11
C THR A 103 -11.11 4.24 10.60
N ASP A 104 -9.87 3.82 10.33
CA ASP A 104 -8.84 4.72 9.80
C ASP A 104 -9.21 5.20 8.39
N ALA A 105 -9.69 4.29 7.56
CA ALA A 105 -10.10 4.62 6.19
C ALA A 105 -11.33 5.55 6.18
N ILE A 106 -12.31 5.30 7.05
CA ILE A 106 -13.48 6.17 7.18
C ILE A 106 -13.06 7.57 7.63
N SER A 107 -12.14 7.65 8.59
CA SER A 107 -11.58 8.92 9.05
C SER A 107 -10.83 9.65 7.92
N ALA A 108 -10.04 8.94 7.13
CA ALA A 108 -9.32 9.51 5.99
C ALA A 108 -10.29 10.02 4.91
N ALA A 109 -11.47 9.42 4.78
CA ALA A 109 -12.53 9.88 3.88
C ALA A 109 -13.32 11.08 4.43
N GLY A 110 -12.96 11.59 5.60
CA GLY A 110 -13.64 12.73 6.21
C GLY A 110 -14.76 12.36 7.16
N GLY A 111 -14.93 11.08 7.47
CA GLY A 111 -15.94 10.57 8.38
C GLY A 111 -17.25 10.20 7.69
N PHE A 112 -18.21 9.73 8.48
CA PHE A 112 -19.54 9.34 7.98
C PHE A 112 -20.34 10.55 7.50
N GLY A 113 -21.10 10.36 6.43
CA GLY A 113 -22.08 11.33 5.98
C GLY A 113 -23.29 11.38 6.92
N THR A 114 -24.14 12.38 6.72
CA THR A 114 -25.31 12.65 7.58
C THR A 114 -26.29 11.47 7.61
N PHE A 115 -26.43 10.76 6.51
CA PHE A 115 -27.40 9.69 6.37
C PHE A 115 -26.79 8.30 6.46
N ALA A 116 -25.53 8.19 6.88
CA ALA A 116 -24.83 6.92 6.91
C ALA A 116 -25.44 5.94 7.91
N ASP A 117 -25.65 4.70 7.49
CA ASP A 117 -25.99 3.59 8.37
C ASP A 117 -24.70 2.99 8.94
N LYS A 118 -24.29 3.48 10.08
CA LYS A 118 -23.04 3.11 10.74
C LYS A 118 -22.99 1.65 11.21
N LYS A 119 -24.15 1.00 11.28
CA LYS A 119 -24.26 -0.40 11.71
C LYS A 119 -24.10 -1.41 10.59
N GLN A 120 -24.16 -0.95 9.33
CA GLN A 120 -24.18 -1.80 8.14
C GLN A 120 -23.00 -1.54 7.21
N VAL A 121 -21.88 -1.08 7.73
CA VAL A 121 -20.68 -0.88 6.93
C VAL A 121 -20.16 -2.22 6.44
N LYS A 122 -19.78 -2.29 5.16
CA LYS A 122 -19.28 -3.51 4.53
C LYS A 122 -17.88 -3.30 3.99
N VAL A 123 -17.05 -4.34 4.11
CA VAL A 123 -15.75 -4.42 3.45
C VAL A 123 -15.81 -5.58 2.47
N ILE A 124 -15.64 -5.28 1.19
CA ILE A 124 -15.65 -6.29 0.13
C ILE A 124 -14.21 -6.53 -0.28
N ARG A 125 -13.76 -7.76 -0.11
CA ARG A 125 -12.38 -8.19 -0.41
C ARG A 125 -12.40 -9.19 -1.55
N ARG A 126 -11.67 -8.87 -2.61
CA ARG A 126 -11.51 -9.78 -3.75
C ARG A 126 -10.34 -10.72 -3.53
N SER A 127 -10.55 -11.99 -3.89
CA SER A 127 -9.51 -13.01 -3.91
C SER A 127 -9.65 -13.84 -5.16
N GLU A 128 -8.68 -14.70 -5.44
CA GLU A 128 -8.74 -15.63 -6.58
C GLU A 128 -9.97 -16.55 -6.54
N SER A 129 -10.47 -16.85 -5.34
CA SER A 129 -11.64 -17.72 -5.12
C SER A 129 -12.96 -16.95 -5.13
N GLY A 130 -12.97 -15.63 -5.37
CA GLY A 130 -14.17 -14.80 -5.39
C GLY A 130 -14.12 -13.64 -4.40
N GLU A 131 -15.28 -13.08 -4.09
CA GLU A 131 -15.40 -11.96 -3.16
C GLU A 131 -15.84 -12.44 -1.79
N VAL A 132 -15.25 -11.86 -0.73
CA VAL A 132 -15.65 -12.07 0.65
C VAL A 132 -16.13 -10.75 1.21
N GLU A 133 -17.28 -10.77 1.88
CA GLU A 133 -17.89 -9.61 2.50
C GLU A 133 -17.73 -9.68 4.01
N TYR A 134 -17.17 -8.62 4.59
CA TYR A 134 -17.05 -8.46 6.04
C TYR A 134 -17.99 -7.33 6.47
N ARG A 135 -18.65 -7.49 7.61
CA ARG A 135 -19.50 -6.46 8.18
C ARG A 135 -18.82 -5.76 9.34
N PHE A 136 -19.03 -4.47 9.41
CA PHE A 136 -18.54 -3.63 10.49
C PHE A 136 -19.66 -2.77 11.04
N ASP A 137 -19.96 -2.96 12.32
CA ASP A 137 -20.94 -2.14 13.06
C ASP A 137 -20.14 -1.13 13.89
N TYR A 138 -20.09 0.10 13.40
CA TYR A 138 -19.35 1.16 14.05
C TYR A 138 -19.89 1.48 15.45
N ASP A 139 -21.22 1.49 15.62
CA ASP A 139 -21.83 1.80 16.91
C ASP A 139 -21.49 0.74 17.96
N ALA A 140 -21.52 -0.53 17.59
CA ALA A 140 -21.10 -1.64 18.46
C ALA A 140 -19.61 -1.57 18.79
N TYR A 141 -18.78 -1.25 17.79
CA TYR A 141 -17.34 -1.12 17.97
C TYR A 141 -17.00 0.00 18.98
N VAL A 142 -17.60 1.17 18.82
CA VAL A 142 -17.39 2.33 19.72
C VAL A 142 -17.87 2.03 21.13
N ALA A 143 -18.94 1.23 21.27
CA ALA A 143 -19.46 0.78 22.56
C ALA A 143 -18.61 -0.33 23.21
N GLY A 144 -17.53 -0.78 22.55
CA GLY A 144 -16.65 -1.84 23.03
C GLY A 144 -17.19 -3.25 22.89
N LYS A 145 -18.30 -3.44 22.15
CA LYS A 145 -18.98 -4.75 22.03
C LYS A 145 -18.42 -5.66 20.95
N ALA A 146 -17.70 -5.11 19.97
CA ALA A 146 -17.21 -5.87 18.82
C ALA A 146 -15.80 -5.42 18.39
N PRO A 147 -14.79 -5.51 19.27
CA PRO A 147 -13.45 -4.96 18.98
C PRO A 147 -12.73 -5.65 17.81
N GLY A 148 -13.04 -6.91 17.53
CA GLY A 148 -12.42 -7.66 16.45
C GLY A 148 -12.96 -7.38 15.05
N THR A 149 -14.03 -6.59 14.93
CA THR A 149 -14.65 -6.30 13.63
C THR A 149 -13.99 -5.14 12.89
N ASN A 150 -13.17 -4.35 13.57
CA ASN A 150 -12.39 -3.28 12.95
C ASN A 150 -11.16 -3.89 12.27
N LEU A 151 -11.41 -4.52 11.12
CA LEU A 151 -10.41 -5.36 10.49
C LEU A 151 -9.32 -4.55 9.78
N LEU A 152 -8.14 -5.15 9.68
CA LEU A 152 -7.02 -4.59 8.94
C LEU A 152 -7.30 -4.69 7.45
N LEU A 153 -7.21 -3.56 6.76
CA LEU A 153 -7.46 -3.48 5.32
C LEU A 153 -6.26 -3.96 4.52
N VAL A 154 -6.54 -4.58 3.37
CA VAL A 154 -5.52 -4.97 2.41
C VAL A 154 -5.76 -4.22 1.08
N PRO A 155 -4.72 -4.07 0.23
CA PRO A 155 -4.89 -3.40 -1.05
C PRO A 155 -6.02 -4.01 -1.88
N GLY A 156 -6.85 -3.14 -2.46
CA GLY A 156 -7.98 -3.56 -3.28
C GLY A 156 -9.31 -3.72 -2.53
N ASP A 157 -9.30 -3.62 -1.20
CA ASP A 157 -10.55 -3.65 -0.42
C ASP A 157 -11.45 -2.48 -0.80
N THR A 158 -12.75 -2.74 -0.84
CA THR A 158 -13.77 -1.70 -1.02
C THR A 158 -14.59 -1.59 0.26
N ILE A 159 -14.67 -0.40 0.82
CA ILE A 159 -15.48 -0.11 2.01
C ILE A 159 -16.75 0.59 1.54
N VAL A 160 -17.90 0.00 1.83
CA VAL A 160 -19.21 0.54 1.45
C VAL A 160 -19.93 0.98 2.71
N VAL A 161 -20.29 2.26 2.76
CA VAL A 161 -21.10 2.84 3.84
C VAL A 161 -22.48 3.12 3.27
N PRO A 162 -23.49 2.28 3.58
CA PRO A 162 -24.84 2.50 3.07
C PRO A 162 -25.53 3.67 3.78
N ASP A 163 -26.60 4.14 3.18
CA ASP A 163 -27.50 5.12 3.78
C ASP A 163 -28.70 4.47 4.46
#